data_7a2bfa33ab49914240fcfc766167186d
#
_entry.id   7a2bfa33ab49914240fcfc766167186d
#
_cell.length_a   1.000
_cell.length_b   1.000
_cell.length_c   1.000
_cell.angle_alpha   90.00
_cell.angle_beta   90.00
_cell.angle_gamma   90.00
#
_symmetry.space_group_name_H-M   'P 1'
#
loop_
_entity.id
_entity.type
_entity.pdbx_description
1 polymer ?
#
loop_
_entity_poly.entity_id
_entity_poly.type
_entity_poly.pdbx_seq_one_letter_code
_entity_poly.pdbx_strand_id
1 'polypeptide(L)'
;MTQNQIITVTARKNMVRARAGEIQLPKIVGFVFGDGGVDESGNIIPLSETDSALGNELLRKKYDGYTMVSDTECKYECTLTEEELAGKEISEIGLYDANGDIVNIKRFSAKGKDADLAMTFWIKDTFLREEHNG
;
A
#
# COMPACT_ATOMS: atom_id res chain seq x y z
N MET A 1 -7.67 -8.77 15.26
CA MET A 1 -7.09 -8.51 13.96
C MET A 1 -6.44 -7.13 13.94
N THR A 2 -5.24 -7.05 13.49
CA THR A 2 -4.55 -5.75 13.40
C THR A 2 -5.00 -5.01 12.16
N GLN A 3 -5.17 -3.70 12.28
CA GLN A 3 -5.52 -2.84 11.16
C GLN A 3 -4.25 -2.28 10.51
N ASN A 4 -3.34 -3.18 10.13
CA ASN A 4 -2.07 -2.78 9.53
C ASN A 4 -2.12 -2.65 8.01
N GLN A 5 -3.20 -3.13 7.42
CA GLN A 5 -3.41 -3.03 5.97
C GLN A 5 -4.89 -2.84 5.68
N ILE A 6 -5.18 -1.93 4.74
CA ILE A 6 -6.55 -1.69 4.30
C ILE A 6 -6.61 -1.50 2.79
N ILE A 7 -7.77 -1.79 2.23
CA ILE A 7 -8.17 -1.28 0.92
C ILE A 7 -8.90 0.03 1.21
N THR A 8 -8.44 1.11 0.60
CA THR A 8 -8.95 2.46 0.95
C THR A 8 -10.42 2.65 0.57
N VAL A 9 -11.03 3.65 1.18
CA VAL A 9 -12.42 4.02 0.84
C VAL A 9 -12.51 4.42 -0.63
N THR A 10 -11.51 5.11 -1.17
CA THR A 10 -11.50 5.50 -2.58
C THR A 10 -11.52 4.29 -3.50
N ALA A 11 -10.71 3.27 -3.19
CA ALA A 11 -10.70 2.02 -3.96
C ALA A 11 -12.06 1.33 -3.92
N ARG A 12 -12.68 1.27 -2.75
CA ARG A 12 -13.98 0.61 -2.59
C ARG A 12 -15.09 1.34 -3.35
N LYS A 13 -15.05 2.68 -3.34
CA LYS A 13 -15.99 3.47 -4.13
C LYS A 13 -15.84 3.18 -5.62
N ASN A 14 -14.61 3.12 -6.10
CA ASN A 14 -14.34 2.83 -7.50
C ASN A 14 -14.80 1.43 -7.88
N MET A 15 -14.63 0.46 -6.99
CA MET A 15 -15.08 -0.91 -7.24
C MET A 15 -16.59 -0.98 -7.40
N VAL A 16 -17.33 -0.29 -6.54
CA VAL A 16 -18.80 -0.24 -6.63
C VAL A 16 -19.24 0.41 -7.94
N ARG A 17 -18.62 1.53 -8.31
CA ARG A 17 -18.96 2.23 -9.55
C ARG A 17 -18.62 1.43 -10.79
N ALA A 18 -17.47 0.75 -10.76
CA ALA A 18 -17.06 -0.10 -11.88
C ALA A 18 -18.02 -1.26 -12.08
N ARG A 19 -18.48 -1.88 -10.98
CA ARG A 19 -19.45 -2.97 -11.06
C ARG A 19 -20.81 -2.49 -11.58
N ALA A 20 -21.16 -1.26 -11.26
CA ALA A 20 -22.39 -0.66 -11.78
C ALA A 20 -22.27 -0.21 -13.25
N GLY A 21 -21.08 -0.30 -13.82
CA GLY A 21 -20.86 0.11 -15.21
C GLY A 21 -20.65 1.61 -15.38
N GLU A 22 -20.49 2.37 -14.30
CA GLU A 22 -20.29 3.82 -14.39
C GLU A 22 -18.89 4.21 -14.79
N ILE A 23 -17.89 3.42 -14.40
CA ILE A 23 -16.49 3.68 -14.71
C ILE A 23 -15.79 2.37 -15.04
N GLN A 24 -14.62 2.49 -15.66
CA GLN A 24 -13.66 1.41 -15.74
C GLN A 24 -12.81 1.45 -14.48
N LEU A 25 -12.55 0.29 -13.87
CA LEU A 25 -11.72 0.26 -12.66
C LEU A 25 -10.28 0.65 -13.01
N PRO A 26 -9.74 1.72 -12.41
CA PRO A 26 -8.36 2.12 -12.69
C PRO A 26 -7.38 1.04 -12.29
N LYS A 27 -6.40 0.78 -13.14
CA LYS A 27 -5.37 -0.21 -12.82
C LYS A 27 -4.37 0.35 -11.81
N ILE A 28 -3.75 -0.54 -11.04
CA ILE A 28 -2.66 -0.18 -10.13
C ILE A 28 -1.42 0.11 -10.97
N VAL A 29 -0.72 1.19 -10.65
CA VAL A 29 0.42 1.70 -11.41
C VAL A 29 1.71 1.61 -10.62
N GLY A 30 1.69 1.82 -9.31
CA GLY A 30 2.92 1.87 -8.55
C GLY A 30 2.72 1.88 -7.05
N PHE A 31 3.84 2.16 -6.38
CA PHE A 31 3.94 2.22 -4.92
C PHE A 31 4.11 3.65 -4.44
N VAL A 32 3.58 3.91 -3.26
CA VAL A 32 3.91 5.10 -2.47
C VAL A 32 4.62 4.63 -1.21
N PHE A 33 5.58 5.43 -0.75
CA PHE A 33 6.38 5.14 0.45
C PHE A 33 6.32 6.33 1.39
N GLY A 34 6.26 6.05 2.69
CA GLY A 34 6.17 7.13 3.67
C GLY A 34 6.73 6.75 5.03
N ASP A 35 6.79 7.74 5.92
CA ASP A 35 7.30 7.58 7.28
C ASP A 35 6.29 7.99 8.36
N GLY A 36 5.04 8.15 8.01
CA GLY A 36 3.98 8.54 8.93
C GLY A 36 3.20 7.38 9.53
N GLY A 37 3.72 6.15 9.46
CA GLY A 37 3.00 4.96 9.92
C GLY A 37 3.18 4.63 11.39
N VAL A 38 4.11 5.31 12.08
CA VAL A 38 4.37 5.07 13.51
C VAL A 38 4.32 6.37 14.28
N ASP A 39 4.03 6.27 15.59
CA ASP A 39 4.03 7.43 16.49
C ASP A 39 5.44 7.70 17.02
N GLU A 40 5.55 8.69 17.92
CA GLU A 40 6.84 9.10 18.48
C GLU A 40 7.52 7.99 19.26
N SER A 41 6.75 7.04 19.78
CA SER A 41 7.28 5.91 20.54
C SER A 41 7.61 4.72 19.64
N GLY A 42 7.40 4.85 18.33
CA GLY A 42 7.67 3.77 17.38
C GLY A 42 6.55 2.75 17.24
N ASN A 43 5.39 3.01 17.84
CA ASN A 43 4.24 2.12 17.73
C ASN A 43 3.49 2.38 16.44
N ILE A 44 3.04 1.31 15.79
CA ILE A 44 2.25 1.43 14.56
C ILE A 44 0.94 2.16 14.85
N ILE A 45 0.66 3.19 14.07
CA ILE A 45 -0.62 3.90 14.14
C ILE A 45 -1.64 3.08 13.35
N PRO A 46 -2.72 2.59 13.99
CA PRO A 46 -3.71 1.77 13.28
C PRO A 46 -4.34 2.51 12.11
N LEU A 47 -4.58 1.79 11.03
CA LEU A 47 -5.29 2.32 9.88
C LEU A 47 -6.79 2.35 10.16
N SER A 48 -7.46 3.38 9.65
CA SER A 48 -8.90 3.52 9.72
C SER A 48 -9.51 3.17 8.36
N GLU A 49 -10.75 2.68 8.37
CA GLU A 49 -11.48 2.38 7.14
C GLU A 49 -11.67 3.59 6.22
N THR A 50 -11.54 4.79 6.77
CA THR A 50 -11.70 6.02 6.01
C THR A 50 -10.38 6.60 5.53
N ASP A 51 -9.25 5.98 5.86
CA ASP A 51 -7.95 6.46 5.39
C ASP A 51 -7.84 6.33 3.88
N SER A 52 -7.31 7.37 3.25
CA SER A 52 -7.14 7.43 1.80
C SER A 52 -5.78 7.98 1.40
N ALA A 53 -4.90 8.22 2.37
CA ALA A 53 -3.57 8.75 2.13
C ALA A 53 -2.59 8.20 3.16
N LEU A 54 -1.30 8.25 2.85
CA LEU A 54 -0.26 7.95 3.83
C LEU A 54 -0.21 9.06 4.88
N GLY A 55 0.30 8.74 6.06
CA GLY A 55 0.52 9.74 7.10
C GLY A 55 1.52 10.81 6.64
N ASN A 56 2.58 10.40 5.97
CA ASN A 56 3.54 11.32 5.35
C ASN A 56 4.20 10.65 4.15
N GLU A 57 3.70 10.97 2.96
CA GLU A 57 4.22 10.41 1.72
C GLU A 57 5.57 11.04 1.36
N LEU A 58 6.56 10.19 1.06
CA LEU A 58 7.93 10.63 0.71
C LEU A 58 8.26 10.39 -0.76
N LEU A 59 7.74 9.33 -1.36
CA LEU A 59 8.12 8.95 -2.72
C LEU A 59 7.01 8.13 -3.38
N ARG A 60 6.82 8.37 -4.68
CA ARG A 60 6.01 7.51 -5.55
C ARG A 60 6.86 7.00 -6.68
N LYS A 61 6.68 5.75 -7.05
CA LYS A 61 7.32 5.18 -8.23
C LYS A 61 6.52 3.99 -8.75
N LYS A 62 6.73 3.67 -10.01
CA LYS A 62 6.06 2.52 -10.62
C LYS A 62 6.55 1.23 -9.99
N TYR A 63 5.67 0.23 -9.88
CA TYR A 63 6.07 -1.07 -9.36
C TYR A 63 6.99 -1.79 -10.36
N ASP A 64 7.77 -2.75 -9.84
CA ASP A 64 8.68 -3.55 -10.69
C ASP A 64 7.93 -4.65 -11.42
N GLY A 65 6.94 -5.24 -10.75
CA GLY A 65 6.16 -6.32 -11.31
C GLY A 65 5.08 -6.79 -10.36
N TYR A 66 4.29 -7.75 -10.82
CA TYR A 66 3.26 -8.36 -10.00
C TYR A 66 3.16 -9.86 -10.30
N THR A 67 2.60 -10.59 -9.35
CA THR A 67 2.37 -12.02 -9.48
C THR A 67 0.96 -12.34 -8.98
N MET A 68 0.19 -13.03 -9.78
CA MET A 68 -1.09 -13.54 -9.32
C MET A 68 -0.83 -14.72 -8.39
N VAL A 69 -1.09 -14.52 -7.10
CA VAL A 69 -0.90 -15.55 -6.08
C VAL A 69 -2.04 -16.56 -6.13
N SER A 70 -3.25 -16.06 -6.42
CA SER A 70 -4.45 -16.87 -6.61
C SER A 70 -5.40 -16.06 -7.49
N ASP A 71 -6.58 -16.58 -7.75
CA ASP A 71 -7.60 -15.89 -8.54
C ASP A 71 -8.10 -14.60 -7.88
N THR A 72 -7.89 -14.47 -6.58
CA THR A 72 -8.38 -13.32 -5.80
C THR A 72 -7.28 -12.54 -5.10
N GLU A 73 -6.02 -12.84 -5.39
CA GLU A 73 -4.90 -12.20 -4.71
C GLU A 73 -3.77 -11.92 -5.68
N CYS A 74 -3.33 -10.67 -5.73
CA CYS A 74 -2.21 -10.23 -6.56
C CYS A 74 -1.15 -9.59 -5.68
N LYS A 75 0.09 -10.02 -5.84
CA LYS A 75 1.22 -9.48 -5.11
C LYS A 75 2.01 -8.53 -6.01
N TYR A 76 2.14 -7.28 -5.60
CA TYR A 76 2.93 -6.27 -6.29
C TYR A 76 4.25 -6.08 -5.58
N GLU A 77 5.32 -5.86 -6.32
CA GLU A 77 6.65 -5.66 -5.77
C GLU A 77 7.29 -4.38 -6.31
N CYS A 78 8.05 -3.71 -5.46
CA CYS A 78 8.75 -2.49 -5.82
C CYS A 78 10.05 -2.39 -5.04
N THR A 79 11.15 -2.16 -5.74
CA THR A 79 12.47 -2.02 -5.12
C THR A 79 12.84 -0.55 -5.04
N LEU A 80 13.23 -0.12 -3.84
CA LEU A 80 13.93 1.14 -3.65
C LEU A 80 15.40 0.90 -3.96
N THR A 81 15.95 1.70 -4.86
CA THR A 81 17.38 1.62 -5.17
C THR A 81 18.20 2.13 -3.99
N GLU A 82 19.52 1.96 -4.05
CA GLU A 82 20.40 2.38 -2.98
C GLU A 82 20.25 3.86 -2.63
N GLU A 83 20.00 4.70 -3.62
CA GLU A 83 19.90 6.15 -3.43
C GLU A 83 18.52 6.61 -2.96
N GLU A 84 17.48 5.85 -3.30
CA GLU A 84 16.12 6.23 -2.99
C GLU A 84 15.84 6.13 -1.50
N LEU A 85 15.34 7.21 -0.92
CA LEU A 85 15.03 7.34 0.49
C LEU A 85 16.18 6.97 1.43
N ALA A 86 17.43 7.14 0.96
CA ALA A 86 18.61 6.88 1.76
C ALA A 86 18.60 7.72 3.04
N GLY A 87 18.87 7.09 4.17
CA GLY A 87 18.86 7.76 5.47
C GLY A 87 17.48 8.01 6.05
N LYS A 88 16.43 7.60 5.35
CA LYS A 88 15.06 7.73 5.84
C LYS A 88 14.58 6.45 6.49
N GLU A 89 13.57 6.57 7.35
CA GLU A 89 12.86 5.42 7.89
C GLU A 89 11.55 5.27 7.14
N ILE A 90 11.17 4.03 6.84
CA ILE A 90 9.93 3.75 6.11
C ILE A 90 9.04 2.95 7.03
N SER A 91 7.83 3.44 7.25
CA SER A 91 6.86 2.79 8.14
C SER A 91 5.49 2.59 7.49
N GLU A 92 5.34 3.04 6.26
CA GLU A 92 4.09 2.85 5.52
C GLU A 92 4.38 2.77 4.03
N ILE A 93 3.62 1.93 3.35
CA ILE A 93 3.65 1.83 1.89
C ILE A 93 2.21 1.72 1.40
N GLY A 94 2.01 2.00 0.11
CA GLY A 94 0.71 1.85 -0.49
C GLY A 94 0.82 1.59 -1.98
N LEU A 95 -0.31 1.26 -2.57
CA LEU A 95 -0.43 1.15 -4.01
C LEU A 95 -1.25 2.32 -4.52
N TYR A 96 -0.86 2.91 -5.64
CA TYR A 96 -1.65 3.95 -6.27
C TYR A 96 -2.07 3.52 -7.68
N ASP A 97 -3.20 4.05 -8.13
CA ASP A 97 -3.79 3.67 -9.41
C ASP A 97 -3.53 4.73 -10.50
N ALA A 98 -4.07 4.49 -11.68
CA ALA A 98 -3.89 5.36 -12.84
C ALA A 98 -4.47 6.76 -12.64
N ASN A 99 -5.38 6.95 -11.68
CA ASN A 99 -5.92 8.26 -11.32
C ASN A 99 -5.03 8.98 -10.29
N GLY A 100 -3.99 8.31 -9.79
CA GLY A 100 -3.14 8.86 -8.75
C GLY A 100 -3.67 8.63 -7.34
N ASP A 101 -4.78 7.93 -7.20
CA ASP A 101 -5.39 7.64 -5.90
C ASP A 101 -4.72 6.44 -5.23
N ILE A 102 -4.55 6.53 -3.91
CA ILE A 102 -4.02 5.42 -3.13
C ILE A 102 -5.15 4.44 -2.87
N VAL A 103 -4.93 3.18 -3.25
CA VAL A 103 -5.98 2.15 -3.19
C VAL A 103 -5.73 1.09 -2.13
N ASN A 104 -4.49 0.98 -1.66
CA ASN A 104 -4.11 0.01 -0.63
C ASN A 104 -3.03 0.65 0.23
N ILE A 105 -3.11 0.48 1.55
CA ILE A 105 -2.11 1.03 2.49
C ILE A 105 -1.72 -0.05 3.48
N LYS A 106 -0.43 -0.15 3.74
CA LYS A 106 0.13 -1.09 4.72
C LYS A 106 1.10 -0.33 5.63
N ARG A 107 0.96 -0.53 6.93
CA ARG A 107 1.82 0.07 7.95
C ARG A 107 2.60 -1.00 8.69
N PHE A 108 3.79 -0.65 9.13
CA PHE A 108 4.69 -1.58 9.81
C PHE A 108 5.69 -0.80 10.66
N SER A 109 6.43 -1.52 11.51
CA SER A 109 7.49 -0.89 12.30
C SER A 109 8.55 -0.28 11.38
N ALA A 110 9.05 0.87 11.75
CA ALA A 110 9.98 1.63 10.91
C ALA A 110 11.16 0.79 10.47
N LYS A 111 11.48 0.87 9.18
CA LYS A 111 12.63 0.21 8.56
C LYS A 111 13.59 1.28 8.05
N GLY A 112 14.80 1.30 8.58
CA GLY A 112 15.83 2.22 8.10
C GLY A 112 16.29 1.84 6.70
N LYS A 113 16.38 2.81 5.82
CA LYS A 113 16.88 2.60 4.47
C LYS A 113 18.31 3.10 4.38
N ASP A 114 19.26 2.17 4.31
CA ASP A 114 20.68 2.50 4.14
C ASP A 114 20.98 2.93 2.72
N ALA A 115 21.95 3.82 2.58
CA ALA A 115 22.42 4.26 1.28
C ALA A 115 23.16 3.15 0.50
N ASP A 116 23.58 2.12 1.20
CA ASP A 116 24.34 1.02 0.61
C ASP A 116 23.50 -0.18 0.20
N LEU A 117 22.20 -0.12 0.46
CA LEU A 117 21.31 -1.26 0.23
C LEU A 117 20.06 -0.85 -0.55
N ALA A 118 19.74 -1.67 -1.54
CA ALA A 118 18.42 -1.64 -2.15
C ALA A 118 17.47 -2.44 -1.26
N MET A 119 16.19 -2.05 -1.20
CA MET A 119 15.17 -2.76 -0.42
C MET A 119 13.96 -3.02 -1.28
N THR A 120 13.49 -4.25 -1.28
CA THR A 120 12.28 -4.62 -2.02
C THR A 120 11.11 -4.73 -1.06
N PHE A 121 10.02 -4.05 -1.43
CA PHE A 121 8.76 -4.09 -0.70
C PHE A 121 7.71 -4.78 -1.53
N TRP A 122 6.72 -5.38 -0.87
CA TRP A 122 5.61 -5.98 -1.57
C TRP A 122 4.31 -5.72 -0.83
N ILE A 123 3.23 -5.70 -1.60
CA ILE A 123 1.87 -5.63 -1.07
C ILE A 123 1.04 -6.67 -1.79
N LYS A 124 0.28 -7.44 -1.02
CA LYS A 124 -0.75 -8.32 -1.57
C LYS A 124 -2.07 -7.56 -1.59
N ASP A 125 -2.58 -7.36 -2.79
CA ASP A 125 -3.90 -6.78 -2.99
C ASP A 125 -4.87 -7.96 -3.02
N THR A 126 -5.63 -8.09 -1.95
CA THR A 126 -6.37 -9.33 -1.65
C THR A 126 -7.86 -9.05 -1.53
N PHE A 127 -8.63 -9.89 -2.21
CA PHE A 127 -10.09 -9.89 -2.15
C PHE A 127 -10.61 -11.25 -1.68
N LEU A 128 -9.91 -11.82 -0.70
CA LEU A 128 -10.31 -13.08 -0.10
C LEU A 128 -11.60 -12.89 0.68
N ARG A 129 -12.43 -13.92 0.65
CA ARG A 129 -13.62 -13.92 1.48
C ARG A 129 -13.19 -13.95 2.94
N GLU A 130 -13.75 -13.03 3.74
CA GLU A 130 -13.51 -13.01 5.16
C GLU A 130 -14.16 -14.22 5.81
N GLU A 131 -13.39 -14.94 6.62
CA GLU A 131 -13.93 -16.08 7.36
C GLU A 131 -14.43 -15.59 8.71
N HIS A 132 -15.69 -15.89 8.96
CA HIS A 132 -16.29 -15.62 10.25
C HIS A 132 -16.36 -16.93 11.04
N ASN A 133 -15.72 -16.95 12.16
CA ASN A 133 -15.77 -18.07 13.07
C ASN A 133 -16.91 -17.87 14.06
N GLY A 134 -17.97 -18.55 13.79
CA GLY A 134 -19.11 -18.50 14.70
C GLY A 134 -20.27 -17.79 14.18
#